data_70fb5b66ef44ef5c49c65e60de069e7f
#
_entry.id   70fb5b66ef44ef5c49c65e60de069e7f
#
_cell.length_a   1.000
_cell.length_b   1.000
_cell.length_c   1.000
_cell.angle_alpha   90.00
_cell.angle_beta   90.00
_cell.angle_gamma   90.00
#
_symmetry.space_group_name_H-M   'P 1'
#
loop_
_entity.id
_entity.type
_entity.pdbx_description
1 polymer ?
#
loop_
_entity_poly.entity_id
_entity_poly.type
_entity_poly.pdbx_seq_one_letter_code
_entity_poly.pdbx_strand_id
1 'polypeptide(L)'
;MGKSYLDPTIPLQKEMGDQIYGVLNGSTLEFIRQECEGEYLDDCAKEHRERRGMMIEKNVVPDIYKLCQQAKDAVGFKQNIDFYLVSDTDINAGSIESNDPVNHPHIIELNAGLVNLMSKQELLFVIGHEIGHLINGDGQLKKLTQFIYADTEEDDIPNFVSHRLELYDLLCELGADRYGYIACGGDLKTSILVIHKLAAGIDLTKMNISVDALIKENQKHLDYFMTSNKSIGSTHPVHPIRIQSLYLFSTAKSQDQLEKSMEDIEDRLNKLNEEDATLNYFYAAAGFLLSNVNGEASTLQTQTIVYRVGGKCWFPKEFISYVIENKNIEELYHDTIRLLVEMDEENKVVMMDFLLALAFVDGSFTKKELDFIYDFGH
;
A
#
# COMPACT_ATOMS: atom_id res chain seq x y z
N MET A 1 -6.45 17.64 -30.28
CA MET A 1 -6.16 18.07 -28.91
C MET A 1 -6.39 16.84 -28.03
N GLY A 2 -5.38 16.38 -27.29
CA GLY A 2 -5.51 15.26 -26.37
C GLY A 2 -6.49 15.59 -25.25
N LYS A 3 -7.18 14.58 -24.74
CA LYS A 3 -8.04 14.72 -23.55
C LYS A 3 -7.14 15.14 -22.37
N SER A 4 -7.48 16.21 -21.67
CA SER A 4 -6.77 16.58 -20.43
C SER A 4 -7.36 15.79 -19.28
N TYR A 5 -6.51 15.13 -18.51
CA TYR A 5 -6.88 14.40 -17.31
C TYR A 5 -6.41 15.18 -16.07
N LEU A 6 -6.99 14.85 -14.90
CA LEU A 6 -6.48 15.27 -13.61
C LEU A 6 -5.14 14.57 -13.33
N ASP A 7 -4.42 15.04 -12.32
CA ASP A 7 -3.20 14.39 -11.86
C ASP A 7 -3.54 13.00 -11.32
N PRO A 8 -2.96 11.93 -11.87
CA PRO A 8 -3.23 10.58 -11.41
C PRO A 8 -2.55 10.22 -10.09
N THR A 9 -1.57 11.01 -9.62
CA THR A 9 -0.87 10.74 -8.35
C THR A 9 -1.81 10.82 -7.16
N ILE A 10 -1.51 10.06 -6.11
CA ILE A 10 -2.20 10.09 -4.83
C ILE A 10 -1.29 10.78 -3.83
N PRO A 11 -1.65 11.97 -3.29
CA PRO A 11 -0.79 12.72 -2.37
C PRO A 11 -0.35 11.92 -1.15
N LEU A 12 -1.28 11.16 -0.54
CA LEU A 12 -1.00 10.31 0.61
C LEU A 12 0.01 9.21 0.30
N GLN A 13 -0.05 8.59 -0.90
CA GLN A 13 0.94 7.60 -1.34
C GLN A 13 2.35 8.19 -1.30
N LYS A 14 2.52 9.39 -1.86
CA LYS A 14 3.81 10.09 -1.87
C LYS A 14 4.30 10.42 -0.46
N GLU A 15 3.42 10.97 0.38
CA GLU A 15 3.76 11.31 1.76
C GLU A 15 4.19 10.07 2.56
N MET A 16 3.46 8.96 2.44
CA MET A 16 3.84 7.69 3.06
C MET A 16 5.15 7.15 2.53
N GLY A 17 5.38 7.21 1.22
CA GLY A 17 6.65 6.83 0.61
C GLY A 17 7.82 7.59 1.20
N ASP A 18 7.72 8.91 1.30
CA ASP A 18 8.74 9.77 1.90
C ASP A 18 9.00 9.42 3.39
N GLN A 19 7.95 9.09 4.13
CA GLN A 19 8.06 8.68 5.54
C GLN A 19 8.74 7.32 5.71
N ILE A 20 8.33 6.31 4.92
CA ILE A 20 8.93 4.97 4.94
C ILE A 20 10.41 5.07 4.56
N TYR A 21 10.71 5.79 3.47
CA TYR A 21 12.08 6.02 3.05
C TYR A 21 12.92 6.70 4.15
N GLY A 22 12.34 7.68 4.84
CA GLY A 22 12.99 8.36 5.97
C GLY A 22 13.28 7.43 7.16
N VAL A 23 12.44 6.42 7.41
CA VAL A 23 12.65 5.40 8.45
C VAL A 23 13.71 4.39 8.04
N LEU A 24 13.66 3.92 6.80
CA LEU A 24 14.61 2.94 6.26
C LEU A 24 15.97 3.56 5.97
N ASN A 25 16.09 4.85 6.05
CA ASN A 25 17.14 5.75 5.61
C ASN A 25 18.50 5.12 5.48
N GLY A 26 18.91 5.04 4.27
CA GLY A 26 20.28 4.77 4.05
C GLY A 26 20.81 5.31 2.75
N SER A 27 21.32 6.54 2.74
CA SER A 27 22.12 6.99 1.60
C SER A 27 23.22 5.98 1.25
N THR A 28 23.78 5.30 2.25
CA THR A 28 24.76 4.22 2.06
C THR A 28 24.09 2.96 1.50
N LEU A 29 22.92 2.56 2.01
CA LEU A 29 22.17 1.41 1.52
C LEU A 29 21.64 1.66 0.11
N GLU A 30 21.17 2.88 -0.16
CA GLU A 30 20.76 3.30 -1.49
C GLU A 30 21.90 3.22 -2.51
N PHE A 31 23.09 3.67 -2.12
CA PHE A 31 24.30 3.55 -2.96
C PHE A 31 24.64 2.07 -3.25
N ILE A 32 24.64 1.21 -2.21
CA ILE A 32 24.93 -0.22 -2.38
C ILE A 32 23.89 -0.88 -3.30
N ARG A 33 22.61 -0.54 -3.13
CA ARG A 33 21.54 -1.05 -3.96
C ARG A 33 21.70 -0.67 -5.43
N GLN A 34 22.06 0.57 -5.71
CA GLN A 34 22.31 1.05 -7.07
C GLN A 34 23.46 0.32 -7.75
N GLU A 35 24.54 0.03 -7.02
CA GLU A 35 25.70 -0.72 -7.57
C GLU A 35 25.34 -2.17 -7.94
N CYS A 36 24.40 -2.79 -7.21
CA CYS A 36 23.98 -4.19 -7.46
C CYS A 36 22.81 -4.30 -8.46
N GLU A 37 22.06 -3.23 -8.70
CA GLU A 37 20.80 -3.29 -9.44
C GLU A 37 20.98 -3.58 -10.93
N GLY A 38 22.01 -3.01 -11.55
CA GLY A 38 22.27 -3.21 -12.98
C GLY A 38 22.50 -4.68 -13.33
N GLU A 39 23.29 -5.38 -12.53
CA GLU A 39 23.57 -6.81 -12.70
C GLU A 39 22.28 -7.65 -12.59
N TYR A 40 21.43 -7.36 -11.61
CA TYR A 40 20.14 -8.01 -11.44
C TYR A 40 19.20 -7.84 -12.65
N LEU A 41 19.09 -6.60 -13.16
CA LEU A 41 18.25 -6.30 -14.33
C LEU A 41 18.78 -6.99 -15.60
N ASP A 42 20.09 -7.02 -15.80
CA ASP A 42 20.72 -7.70 -16.92
C ASP A 42 20.48 -9.20 -16.86
N ASP A 43 20.58 -9.81 -15.68
CA ASP A 43 20.29 -11.24 -15.47
C ASP A 43 18.80 -11.55 -15.72
N CYS A 44 17.87 -10.72 -15.25
CA CYS A 44 16.45 -10.85 -15.57
C CYS A 44 16.18 -10.76 -17.07
N ALA A 45 16.74 -9.76 -17.74
CA ALA A 45 16.59 -9.59 -19.20
C ALA A 45 17.16 -10.77 -19.97
N LYS A 46 18.30 -11.30 -19.53
CA LYS A 46 18.93 -12.50 -20.11
C LYS A 46 18.08 -13.74 -19.91
N GLU A 47 17.57 -13.98 -18.70
CA GLU A 47 16.70 -15.13 -18.41
C GLU A 47 15.45 -15.11 -19.30
N HIS A 48 14.83 -13.95 -19.48
CA HIS A 48 13.66 -13.79 -20.35
C HIS A 48 13.97 -14.12 -21.80
N ARG A 49 15.10 -13.62 -22.34
CA ARG A 49 15.51 -13.87 -23.72
C ARG A 49 15.86 -15.35 -23.97
N GLU A 50 16.46 -16.01 -23.01
CA GLU A 50 17.00 -17.36 -23.17
C GLU A 50 16.00 -18.47 -22.79
N ARG A 51 15.07 -18.23 -21.86
CA ARG A 51 14.31 -19.33 -21.23
C ARG A 51 12.81 -19.07 -21.03
N ARG A 52 12.42 -17.88 -20.63
CA ARG A 52 11.05 -17.64 -20.10
C ARG A 52 10.15 -16.86 -21.03
N GLY A 53 10.68 -16.16 -22.01
CA GLY A 53 9.88 -15.25 -22.77
C GLY A 53 10.47 -14.79 -24.10
N MET A 54 9.84 -13.80 -24.66
CA MET A 54 10.22 -13.18 -25.92
C MET A 54 10.13 -11.67 -25.75
N MET A 55 11.21 -10.96 -26.14
CA MET A 55 11.18 -9.50 -26.16
C MET A 55 10.19 -8.99 -27.20
N ILE A 56 9.39 -8.00 -26.79
CA ILE A 56 8.41 -7.35 -27.66
C ILE A 56 9.10 -6.31 -28.53
N GLU A 57 9.50 -6.72 -29.72
CA GLU A 57 10.16 -5.86 -30.70
C GLU A 57 9.24 -5.52 -31.86
N LYS A 58 9.46 -4.33 -32.47
CA LYS A 58 8.68 -3.83 -33.60
C LYS A 58 8.60 -4.83 -34.76
N ASN A 59 9.70 -5.53 -35.03
CA ASN A 59 9.81 -6.44 -36.19
C ASN A 59 9.37 -7.87 -35.87
N VAL A 60 9.17 -8.20 -34.57
CA VAL A 60 8.83 -9.55 -34.10
C VAL A 60 7.32 -9.64 -33.79
N VAL A 61 6.79 -8.72 -32.97
CA VAL A 61 5.37 -8.67 -32.57
C VAL A 61 4.83 -7.25 -32.71
N PRO A 62 4.70 -6.75 -33.96
CA PRO A 62 4.41 -5.34 -34.23
C PRO A 62 3.11 -4.83 -33.59
N ASP A 63 2.09 -5.66 -33.46
CA ASP A 63 0.80 -5.29 -32.88
C ASP A 63 0.92 -4.98 -31.40
N ILE A 64 1.59 -5.85 -30.63
CA ILE A 64 1.77 -5.66 -29.18
C ILE A 64 2.77 -4.54 -28.93
N TYR A 65 3.86 -4.49 -29.70
CA TYR A 65 4.82 -3.37 -29.64
C TYR A 65 4.13 -2.03 -29.79
N LYS A 66 3.20 -1.91 -30.76
CA LYS A 66 2.42 -0.69 -30.96
C LYS A 66 1.57 -0.33 -29.74
N LEU A 67 0.95 -1.31 -29.09
CA LEU A 67 0.17 -1.08 -27.86
C LEU A 67 1.08 -0.59 -26.71
N CYS A 68 2.24 -1.18 -26.52
CA CYS A 68 3.23 -0.73 -25.53
C CYS A 68 3.63 0.73 -25.75
N GLN A 69 3.92 1.11 -27.01
CA GLN A 69 4.26 2.50 -27.34
C GLN A 69 3.07 3.44 -27.13
N GLN A 70 1.85 3.02 -27.50
CA GLN A 70 0.63 3.81 -27.29
C GLN A 70 0.35 4.08 -25.82
N ALA A 71 0.47 3.07 -24.96
CA ALA A 71 0.30 3.22 -23.51
C ALA A 71 1.35 4.18 -22.95
N LYS A 72 2.62 3.98 -23.30
CA LYS A 72 3.74 4.84 -22.91
C LYS A 72 3.53 6.31 -23.30
N ASP A 73 3.10 6.55 -24.53
CA ASP A 73 2.81 7.90 -25.04
C ASP A 73 1.60 8.53 -24.35
N ALA A 74 0.55 7.73 -24.07
CA ALA A 74 -0.68 8.21 -23.45
C ALA A 74 -0.45 8.72 -22.03
N VAL A 75 0.41 8.05 -21.24
CA VAL A 75 0.78 8.45 -19.88
C VAL A 75 2.00 9.38 -19.82
N GLY A 76 2.61 9.69 -20.99
CA GLY A 76 3.72 10.63 -21.09
C GLY A 76 5.08 10.10 -20.60
N PHE A 77 5.24 8.80 -20.43
CA PHE A 77 6.48 8.20 -19.91
C PHE A 77 7.59 8.20 -20.97
N LYS A 78 8.81 8.64 -20.61
CA LYS A 78 9.91 8.85 -21.54
C LYS A 78 11.12 7.93 -21.34
N GLN A 79 11.24 7.31 -20.19
CA GLN A 79 12.37 6.43 -19.88
C GLN A 79 12.32 5.12 -20.69
N ASN A 80 13.42 4.40 -20.74
CA ASN A 80 13.53 3.15 -21.49
C ASN A 80 12.82 2.01 -20.74
N ILE A 81 12.05 1.23 -21.51
CA ILE A 81 11.37 0.01 -21.03
C ILE A 81 11.61 -1.10 -22.03
N ASP A 82 12.09 -2.24 -21.56
CA ASP A 82 12.08 -3.50 -22.28
C ASP A 82 10.80 -4.27 -21.93
N PHE A 83 9.99 -4.59 -22.92
CA PHE A 83 8.75 -5.35 -22.75
C PHE A 83 8.96 -6.80 -23.15
N TYR A 84 8.43 -7.73 -22.33
CA TYR A 84 8.53 -9.16 -22.59
C TYR A 84 7.15 -9.83 -22.57
N LEU A 85 6.96 -10.79 -23.50
CA LEU A 85 5.93 -11.81 -23.40
C LEU A 85 6.52 -12.99 -22.63
N VAL A 86 5.88 -13.37 -21.54
CA VAL A 86 6.37 -14.45 -20.66
C VAL A 86 5.45 -15.67 -20.77
N SER A 87 6.05 -16.86 -20.81
CA SER A 87 5.30 -18.13 -20.93
C SER A 87 4.67 -18.54 -19.60
N ASP A 88 3.75 -17.71 -19.12
CA ASP A 88 2.98 -17.96 -17.92
C ASP A 88 1.48 -17.95 -18.25
N THR A 89 0.73 -18.89 -17.67
CA THR A 89 -0.72 -19.01 -17.88
C THR A 89 -1.54 -18.11 -16.99
N ASP A 90 -0.93 -17.54 -15.95
CA ASP A 90 -1.58 -16.61 -15.05
C ASP A 90 -1.98 -15.33 -15.78
N ILE A 91 -3.13 -14.80 -15.38
CA ILE A 91 -3.67 -13.57 -15.94
C ILE A 91 -3.06 -12.41 -15.16
N ASN A 92 -1.80 -12.14 -15.43
CA ASN A 92 -1.02 -11.14 -14.71
C ASN A 92 -0.03 -10.43 -15.64
N ALA A 93 0.45 -9.27 -15.18
CA ALA A 93 1.59 -8.54 -15.69
C ALA A 93 2.43 -8.08 -14.50
N GLY A 94 3.64 -7.60 -14.77
CA GLY A 94 4.49 -7.07 -13.71
C GLY A 94 5.51 -6.09 -14.26
N SER A 95 5.96 -5.19 -13.41
CA SER A 95 7.01 -4.21 -13.72
C SER A 95 8.20 -4.35 -12.77
N ILE A 96 9.41 -4.25 -13.33
CA ILE A 96 10.67 -4.20 -12.59
C ILE A 96 11.29 -2.83 -12.85
N GLU A 97 11.37 -2.05 -11.80
CA GLU A 97 11.86 -0.69 -11.87
C GLU A 97 13.38 -0.64 -11.89
N SER A 98 13.95 0.26 -12.67
CA SER A 98 15.39 0.56 -12.75
C SER A 98 15.68 1.95 -12.21
N ASN A 99 16.77 2.11 -11.48
CA ASN A 99 17.29 3.41 -11.06
C ASN A 99 18.18 4.07 -12.15
N ASP A 100 18.67 3.30 -13.11
CA ASP A 100 19.42 3.79 -14.25
C ASP A 100 18.82 3.28 -15.57
N PRO A 101 17.63 3.77 -15.97
CA PRO A 101 16.93 3.28 -17.15
C PRO A 101 17.61 3.67 -18.48
N VAL A 102 18.72 4.39 -18.43
CA VAL A 102 19.54 4.67 -19.62
C VAL A 102 20.41 3.48 -19.98
N ASN A 103 21.08 2.90 -19.00
CA ASN A 103 21.97 1.75 -19.18
C ASN A 103 21.24 0.42 -18.96
N HIS A 104 20.30 0.37 -18.03
CA HIS A 104 19.51 -0.80 -17.65
C HIS A 104 18.02 -0.44 -17.75
N PRO A 105 17.34 -0.67 -18.88
CA PRO A 105 15.92 -0.32 -19.06
C PRO A 105 15.04 -0.95 -17.99
N HIS A 106 13.95 -0.27 -17.61
CA HIS A 106 12.89 -0.92 -16.86
C HIS A 106 12.38 -2.15 -17.61
N ILE A 107 11.83 -3.13 -16.89
CA ILE A 107 11.26 -4.31 -17.52
C ILE A 107 9.75 -4.34 -17.22
N ILE A 108 8.95 -4.64 -18.24
CA ILE A 108 7.52 -4.97 -18.09
C ILE A 108 7.29 -6.34 -18.70
N GLU A 109 6.74 -7.23 -17.90
CA GLU A 109 6.36 -8.59 -18.26
C GLU A 109 4.86 -8.68 -18.52
N LEU A 110 4.47 -9.28 -19.63
CA LEU A 110 3.08 -9.59 -19.96
C LEU A 110 2.93 -11.11 -20.07
N ASN A 111 2.19 -11.71 -19.15
CA ASN A 111 1.96 -13.14 -19.16
C ASN A 111 1.11 -13.57 -20.39
N ALA A 112 1.41 -14.72 -20.93
CA ALA A 112 0.67 -15.27 -22.09
C ALA A 112 -0.81 -15.45 -21.77
N GLY A 113 -1.17 -15.86 -20.54
CA GLY A 113 -2.56 -15.95 -20.09
C GLY A 113 -3.30 -14.61 -20.20
N LEU A 114 -2.67 -13.52 -19.77
CA LEU A 114 -3.21 -12.17 -19.87
C LEU A 114 -3.42 -11.76 -21.33
N VAL A 115 -2.39 -11.89 -22.16
CA VAL A 115 -2.42 -11.45 -23.57
C VAL A 115 -3.48 -12.23 -24.37
N ASN A 116 -3.70 -13.51 -24.07
CA ASN A 116 -4.73 -14.35 -24.70
C ASN A 116 -6.14 -13.96 -24.27
N LEU A 117 -6.32 -13.43 -23.06
CA LEU A 117 -7.64 -13.10 -22.50
C LEU A 117 -8.09 -11.68 -22.85
N MET A 118 -7.16 -10.72 -22.93
CA MET A 118 -7.47 -9.30 -23.02
C MET A 118 -7.61 -8.82 -24.47
N SER A 119 -8.57 -7.96 -24.73
CA SER A 119 -8.64 -7.17 -25.96
C SER A 119 -7.52 -6.12 -26.01
N LYS A 120 -7.27 -5.55 -27.20
CA LYS A 120 -6.25 -4.50 -27.37
C LYS A 120 -6.49 -3.29 -26.44
N GLN A 121 -7.73 -2.91 -26.22
CA GLN A 121 -8.08 -1.78 -25.35
C GLN A 121 -7.84 -2.10 -23.88
N GLU A 122 -8.12 -3.34 -23.47
CA GLU A 122 -7.85 -3.83 -22.11
C GLU A 122 -6.35 -3.98 -21.85
N LEU A 123 -5.58 -4.43 -22.85
CA LEU A 123 -4.12 -4.45 -22.76
C LEU A 123 -3.51 -3.05 -22.58
N LEU A 124 -4.08 -2.02 -23.21
CA LEU A 124 -3.63 -0.64 -22.98
C LEU A 124 -3.82 -0.24 -21.50
N PHE A 125 -4.93 -0.64 -20.87
CA PHE A 125 -5.12 -0.41 -19.43
C PHE A 125 -4.04 -1.10 -18.61
N VAL A 126 -3.81 -2.40 -18.82
CA VAL A 126 -2.82 -3.16 -18.05
C VAL A 126 -1.41 -2.61 -18.24
N ILE A 127 -1.00 -2.36 -19.49
CA ILE A 127 0.33 -1.79 -19.78
C ILE A 127 0.47 -0.40 -19.15
N GLY A 128 -0.60 0.42 -19.20
CA GLY A 128 -0.61 1.73 -18.56
C GLY A 128 -0.53 1.66 -17.04
N HIS A 129 -1.16 0.66 -16.42
CA HIS A 129 -1.08 0.36 -15.00
C HIS A 129 0.37 0.02 -14.60
N GLU A 130 1.03 -0.89 -15.30
CA GLU A 130 2.42 -1.25 -15.04
C GLU A 130 3.38 -0.06 -15.22
N ILE A 131 3.14 0.77 -16.23
CA ILE A 131 3.90 2.03 -16.40
C ILE A 131 3.59 3.01 -15.26
N GLY A 132 2.38 2.99 -14.72
CA GLY A 132 1.98 3.79 -13.55
C GLY A 132 2.87 3.51 -12.34
N HIS A 133 3.14 2.25 -12.03
CA HIS A 133 4.08 1.86 -10.98
C HIS A 133 5.50 2.42 -11.22
N LEU A 134 5.97 2.40 -12.48
CA LEU A 134 7.28 2.98 -12.83
C LEU A 134 7.31 4.51 -12.70
N ILE A 135 6.19 5.20 -13.02
CA ILE A 135 6.08 6.66 -12.88
C ILE A 135 6.12 7.08 -11.40
N ASN A 136 5.42 6.34 -10.56
CA ASN A 136 5.31 6.63 -9.14
C ASN A 136 6.55 6.20 -8.34
N GLY A 137 7.40 5.32 -8.88
CA GLY A 137 8.54 4.76 -8.18
C GLY A 137 8.15 3.73 -7.12
N ASP A 138 7.05 3.01 -7.33
CA ASP A 138 6.44 2.13 -6.34
C ASP A 138 7.34 0.94 -5.94
N GLY A 139 8.16 0.45 -6.88
CA GLY A 139 9.09 -0.64 -6.66
C GLY A 139 10.30 -0.31 -5.79
N GLN A 140 10.63 0.97 -5.62
CA GLN A 140 11.86 1.39 -4.91
C GLN A 140 11.84 1.03 -3.42
N LEU A 141 10.75 1.36 -2.73
CA LEU A 141 10.61 1.07 -1.29
C LEU A 141 10.57 -0.42 -1.02
N LYS A 142 9.90 -1.19 -1.88
CA LYS A 142 9.84 -2.65 -1.77
C LYS A 142 11.23 -3.28 -1.93
N LYS A 143 12.01 -2.85 -2.92
CA LYS A 143 13.40 -3.29 -3.10
C LYS A 143 14.28 -2.92 -1.90
N LEU A 144 14.17 -1.68 -1.41
CA LEU A 144 14.94 -1.23 -0.26
C LEU A 144 14.60 -2.05 0.99
N THR A 145 13.32 -2.33 1.23
CA THR A 145 12.88 -3.17 2.35
C THR A 145 13.40 -4.60 2.20
N GLN A 146 13.27 -5.21 1.04
CA GLN A 146 13.80 -6.54 0.76
C GLN A 146 15.32 -6.60 0.94
N PHE A 147 16.04 -5.55 0.55
CA PHE A 147 17.49 -5.48 0.75
C PHE A 147 17.88 -5.37 2.23
N ILE A 148 17.19 -4.53 2.99
CA ILE A 148 17.48 -4.31 4.43
C ILE A 148 17.16 -5.57 5.24
N TYR A 149 16.09 -6.27 4.90
CA TYR A 149 15.58 -7.44 5.62
C TYR A 149 15.76 -8.75 4.85
N ALA A 150 16.74 -8.84 3.94
CA ALA A 150 16.94 -9.97 3.03
C ALA A 150 17.09 -11.35 3.73
N ASP A 151 17.72 -11.35 4.90
CA ASP A 151 17.94 -12.56 5.70
C ASP A 151 17.01 -12.66 6.92
N THR A 152 15.93 -11.87 6.92
CA THR A 152 15.00 -11.74 8.05
C THR A 152 13.69 -12.47 7.71
N GLU A 153 13.15 -13.23 8.65
CA GLU A 153 11.79 -13.78 8.52
C GLU A 153 10.79 -12.63 8.42
N GLU A 154 9.69 -12.81 7.70
CA GLU A 154 8.68 -11.75 7.49
C GLU A 154 8.14 -11.21 8.81
N ASP A 155 8.03 -12.08 9.82
CA ASP A 155 7.59 -11.74 11.18
C ASP A 155 8.60 -10.87 11.97
N ASP A 156 9.85 -10.78 11.51
CA ASP A 156 10.91 -10.00 12.16
C ASP A 156 11.02 -8.56 11.62
N ILE A 157 10.29 -8.23 10.55
CA ILE A 157 10.16 -6.85 10.08
C ILE A 157 9.36 -6.05 11.12
N PRO A 158 9.84 -4.89 11.57
CA PRO A 158 9.11 -4.10 12.56
C PRO A 158 7.67 -3.83 12.10
N ASN A 159 6.69 -4.17 12.92
CA ASN A 159 5.26 -4.09 12.60
C ASN A 159 4.84 -2.75 11.99
N PHE A 160 5.41 -1.64 12.49
CA PHE A 160 5.10 -0.32 11.97
C PHE A 160 5.62 -0.11 10.53
N VAL A 161 6.69 -0.78 10.13
CA VAL A 161 7.21 -0.76 8.75
C VAL A 161 6.32 -1.62 7.85
N SER A 162 6.04 -2.87 8.27
CA SER A 162 5.16 -3.77 7.52
C SER A 162 3.79 -3.16 7.27
N HIS A 163 3.15 -2.63 8.31
CA HIS A 163 1.83 -2.01 8.19
C HIS A 163 1.83 -0.81 7.22
N ARG A 164 2.86 0.04 7.28
CA ARG A 164 2.99 1.16 6.34
C ARG A 164 3.23 0.72 4.92
N LEU A 165 4.04 -0.33 4.73
CA LEU A 165 4.27 -0.90 3.40
C LEU A 165 3.00 -1.49 2.81
N GLU A 166 2.23 -2.25 3.60
CA GLU A 166 0.93 -2.78 3.15
C GLU A 166 0.01 -1.67 2.64
N LEU A 167 -0.11 -0.58 3.40
CA LEU A 167 -0.97 0.54 3.00
C LEU A 167 -0.41 1.32 1.83
N TYR A 168 0.91 1.51 1.80
CA TYR A 168 1.58 2.12 0.67
C TYR A 168 1.31 1.33 -0.61
N ASP A 169 1.47 0.00 -0.57
CA ASP A 169 1.21 -0.88 -1.72
C ASP A 169 -0.25 -0.78 -2.20
N LEU A 170 -1.22 -0.71 -1.27
CA LEU A 170 -2.63 -0.52 -1.62
C LEU A 170 -2.87 0.82 -2.34
N LEU A 171 -2.22 1.90 -1.90
CA LEU A 171 -2.32 3.21 -2.54
C LEU A 171 -1.60 3.22 -3.91
N CYS A 172 -0.48 2.52 -4.04
CA CYS A 172 0.24 2.33 -5.31
C CYS A 172 -0.68 1.73 -6.39
N GLU A 173 -1.43 0.69 -6.04
CA GLU A 173 -2.40 0.07 -6.94
C GLU A 173 -3.50 1.05 -7.42
N LEU A 174 -4.02 1.88 -6.49
CA LEU A 174 -5.02 2.88 -6.87
C LEU A 174 -4.45 3.96 -7.79
N GLY A 175 -3.20 4.36 -7.58
CA GLY A 175 -2.48 5.28 -8.45
C GLY A 175 -2.22 4.67 -9.84
N ALA A 176 -1.72 3.45 -9.89
CA ALA A 176 -1.45 2.70 -11.12
C ALA A 176 -2.72 2.51 -11.96
N ASP A 177 -3.87 2.22 -11.34
CA ASP A 177 -5.17 2.12 -12.02
C ASP A 177 -5.56 3.40 -12.77
N ARG A 178 -5.24 4.58 -12.22
CA ARG A 178 -5.49 5.86 -12.88
C ARG A 178 -4.64 6.04 -14.14
N TYR A 179 -3.39 5.58 -14.12
CA TYR A 179 -2.55 5.56 -15.33
C TYR A 179 -3.08 4.55 -16.36
N GLY A 180 -3.56 3.38 -15.93
CA GLY A 180 -4.25 2.42 -16.78
C GLY A 180 -5.48 3.03 -17.46
N TYR A 181 -6.30 3.75 -16.70
CA TYR A 181 -7.46 4.49 -17.23
C TYR A 181 -7.07 5.53 -18.28
N ILE A 182 -6.00 6.29 -18.05
CA ILE A 182 -5.48 7.26 -19.03
C ILE A 182 -5.01 6.55 -20.28
N ALA A 183 -4.24 5.47 -20.13
CA ALA A 183 -3.67 4.72 -21.25
C ALA A 183 -4.73 4.10 -22.16
N CYS A 184 -5.86 3.64 -21.60
CA CYS A 184 -7.00 3.15 -22.38
C CYS A 184 -7.95 4.25 -22.89
N GLY A 185 -7.51 5.53 -22.86
CA GLY A 185 -8.26 6.66 -23.41
C GLY A 185 -9.36 7.22 -22.50
N GLY A 186 -9.34 6.89 -21.22
CA GLY A 186 -10.33 7.34 -20.25
C GLY A 186 -11.67 6.60 -20.41
N ASP A 187 -11.62 5.33 -20.73
CA ASP A 187 -12.80 4.46 -20.83
C ASP A 187 -13.01 3.70 -19.50
N LEU A 188 -13.86 4.27 -18.64
CA LEU A 188 -14.19 3.69 -17.35
C LEU A 188 -14.79 2.28 -17.47
N LYS A 189 -15.58 2.03 -18.52
CA LYS A 189 -16.18 0.73 -18.75
C LYS A 189 -15.12 -0.34 -19.00
N THR A 190 -14.18 -0.06 -19.89
CA THR A 190 -13.04 -0.96 -20.14
C THR A 190 -12.22 -1.18 -18.87
N SER A 191 -11.91 -0.12 -18.12
CA SER A 191 -11.14 -0.21 -16.87
C SER A 191 -11.79 -1.13 -15.83
N ILE A 192 -13.10 -0.99 -15.60
CA ILE A 192 -13.86 -1.85 -14.68
C ILE A 192 -13.87 -3.30 -15.14
N LEU A 193 -14.06 -3.54 -16.43
CA LEU A 193 -14.05 -4.91 -16.99
C LEU A 193 -12.69 -5.57 -16.84
N VAL A 194 -11.59 -4.82 -17.00
CA VAL A 194 -10.23 -5.33 -16.79
C VAL A 194 -10.04 -5.80 -15.34
N ILE A 195 -10.40 -4.96 -14.35
CA ILE A 195 -10.29 -5.32 -12.93
C ILE A 195 -11.05 -6.62 -12.64
N HIS A 196 -12.26 -6.75 -13.16
CA HIS A 196 -13.04 -7.98 -12.97
C HIS A 196 -12.49 -9.19 -13.75
N LYS A 197 -11.91 -9.00 -14.94
CA LYS A 197 -11.25 -10.07 -15.69
C LYS A 197 -10.00 -10.59 -14.99
N LEU A 198 -9.19 -9.69 -14.46
CA LEU A 198 -8.01 -10.06 -13.67
C LEU A 198 -8.40 -10.94 -12.47
N ALA A 199 -9.50 -10.59 -11.81
CA ALA A 199 -10.00 -11.37 -10.66
C ALA A 199 -10.64 -12.69 -11.04
N ALA A 200 -11.50 -12.70 -12.07
CA ALA A 200 -12.32 -13.86 -12.41
C ALA A 200 -11.63 -14.86 -13.33
N GLY A 201 -10.58 -14.44 -14.03
CA GLY A 201 -9.86 -15.29 -14.98
C GLY A 201 -10.64 -15.69 -16.23
N ILE A 202 -11.73 -14.96 -16.55
CA ILE A 202 -12.63 -15.31 -17.65
C ILE A 202 -12.86 -14.15 -18.61
N ASP A 203 -13.14 -14.48 -19.87
CA ASP A 203 -13.51 -13.51 -20.87
C ASP A 203 -14.95 -13.02 -20.67
N LEU A 204 -15.09 -11.90 -19.99
CA LEU A 204 -16.38 -11.29 -19.68
C LEU A 204 -17.12 -10.78 -20.93
N THR A 205 -16.45 -10.62 -22.07
CA THR A 205 -17.09 -10.22 -23.34
C THR A 205 -18.02 -11.32 -23.89
N LYS A 206 -17.80 -12.56 -23.48
CA LYS A 206 -18.68 -13.71 -23.80
C LYS A 206 -19.96 -13.76 -22.98
N MET A 207 -20.09 -12.87 -22.01
CA MET A 207 -21.23 -12.76 -21.12
C MET A 207 -22.01 -11.47 -21.37
N ASN A 208 -23.30 -11.49 -21.18
CA ASN A 208 -24.13 -10.28 -21.25
C ASN A 208 -24.02 -9.49 -19.94
N ILE A 209 -22.94 -8.74 -19.76
CA ILE A 209 -22.64 -7.99 -18.55
C ILE A 209 -23.07 -6.54 -18.71
N SER A 210 -23.86 -6.06 -17.74
CA SER A 210 -24.16 -4.64 -17.59
C SER A 210 -23.14 -3.99 -16.65
N VAL A 211 -22.25 -3.14 -17.19
CA VAL A 211 -21.26 -2.42 -16.39
C VAL A 211 -21.92 -1.45 -15.41
N ASP A 212 -23.05 -0.81 -15.80
CA ASP A 212 -23.81 0.05 -14.89
C ASP A 212 -24.38 -0.73 -13.69
N ALA A 213 -24.79 -1.99 -13.92
CA ALA A 213 -25.22 -2.85 -12.82
C ALA A 213 -24.03 -3.26 -11.93
N LEU A 214 -22.86 -3.55 -12.53
CA LEU A 214 -21.63 -3.83 -11.78
C LEU A 214 -21.24 -2.65 -10.88
N ILE A 215 -21.27 -1.42 -11.40
CA ILE A 215 -20.97 -0.22 -10.60
C ILE A 215 -21.94 -0.08 -9.44
N LYS A 216 -23.23 -0.24 -9.66
CA LYS A 216 -24.24 -0.16 -8.60
C LYS A 216 -24.08 -1.26 -7.55
N GLU A 217 -23.80 -2.47 -7.98
CA GLU A 217 -23.58 -3.60 -7.08
C GLU A 217 -22.30 -3.39 -6.26
N ASN A 218 -21.26 -2.89 -6.91
CA ASN A 218 -20.00 -2.54 -6.28
C ASN A 218 -20.17 -1.50 -5.15
N GLN A 219 -21.01 -0.48 -5.33
CA GLN A 219 -21.29 0.51 -4.30
C GLN A 219 -21.96 -0.10 -3.06
N LYS A 220 -22.85 -1.09 -3.24
CA LYS A 220 -23.45 -1.80 -2.09
C LYS A 220 -22.40 -2.65 -1.34
N HIS A 221 -21.51 -3.30 -2.06
CA HIS A 221 -20.43 -4.07 -1.46
C HIS A 221 -19.35 -3.18 -0.84
N LEU A 222 -19.15 -1.99 -1.38
CA LEU A 222 -18.21 -1.02 -0.79
C LEU A 222 -18.55 -0.75 0.67
N ASP A 223 -19.81 -0.41 1.00
CA ASP A 223 -20.24 -0.19 2.38
C ASP A 223 -19.99 -1.41 3.28
N TYR A 224 -20.21 -2.62 2.78
CA TYR A 224 -19.91 -3.85 3.50
C TYR A 224 -18.40 -4.03 3.74
N PHE A 225 -17.58 -3.87 2.71
CA PHE A 225 -16.12 -4.00 2.85
C PHE A 225 -15.51 -2.91 3.73
N MET A 226 -16.13 -1.76 3.78
CA MET A 226 -15.72 -0.62 4.57
C MET A 226 -16.08 -0.73 6.05
N THR A 227 -17.00 -1.64 6.39
CA THR A 227 -17.38 -1.94 7.77
C THR A 227 -16.84 -3.28 8.27
N SER A 228 -16.51 -4.21 7.37
CA SER A 228 -15.94 -5.50 7.75
C SER A 228 -14.41 -5.39 7.84
N ASN A 229 -13.91 -5.50 9.04
CA ASN A 229 -12.48 -5.38 9.39
C ASN A 229 -11.63 -6.61 9.01
N LYS A 230 -11.92 -7.31 7.96
CA LYS A 230 -11.04 -8.40 7.53
C LYS A 230 -9.85 -7.80 6.81
N SER A 231 -8.70 -7.87 7.45
CA SER A 231 -7.42 -7.70 6.77
C SER A 231 -7.39 -8.66 5.59
N ILE A 232 -7.34 -8.11 4.42
CA ILE A 232 -7.35 -8.89 3.20
C ILE A 232 -5.88 -9.17 2.92
N GLY A 233 -5.45 -10.41 3.16
CA GLY A 233 -4.12 -10.90 2.79
C GLY A 233 -3.96 -10.98 1.26
N SER A 234 -4.16 -9.85 0.59
CA SER A 234 -4.03 -9.70 -0.85
C SER A 234 -3.07 -8.55 -1.14
N THR A 235 -2.21 -8.75 -2.12
CA THR A 235 -1.29 -7.73 -2.63
C THR A 235 -2.01 -6.55 -3.33
N HIS A 236 -3.31 -6.68 -3.57
CA HIS A 236 -4.13 -5.66 -4.23
C HIS A 236 -5.34 -5.28 -3.37
N PRO A 237 -5.79 -4.00 -3.40
CA PRO A 237 -7.05 -3.60 -2.78
C PRO A 237 -8.21 -4.38 -3.36
N VAL A 238 -9.25 -4.59 -2.56
CA VAL A 238 -10.48 -5.24 -3.07
C VAL A 238 -11.07 -4.45 -4.23
N HIS A 239 -11.61 -5.17 -5.21
CA HIS A 239 -12.16 -4.56 -6.43
C HIS A 239 -13.13 -3.41 -6.19
N PRO A 240 -14.04 -3.45 -5.18
CA PRO A 240 -14.90 -2.33 -4.86
C PRO A 240 -14.14 -1.03 -4.59
N ILE A 241 -13.02 -1.08 -3.91
CA ILE A 241 -12.18 0.10 -3.61
C ILE A 241 -11.50 0.61 -4.88
N ARG A 242 -10.90 -0.27 -5.68
CA ARG A 242 -10.27 0.08 -6.98
C ARG A 242 -11.27 0.74 -7.92
N ILE A 243 -12.46 0.14 -8.08
CA ILE A 243 -13.54 0.66 -8.94
C ILE A 243 -14.04 2.02 -8.45
N GLN A 244 -14.22 2.18 -7.14
CA GLN A 244 -14.65 3.46 -6.57
C GLN A 244 -13.61 4.56 -6.79
N SER A 245 -12.32 4.27 -6.57
CA SER A 245 -11.22 5.22 -6.84
C SER A 245 -11.20 5.65 -8.30
N LEU A 246 -11.33 4.72 -9.25
CA LEU A 246 -11.41 5.03 -10.68
C LEU A 246 -12.66 5.83 -11.03
N TYR A 247 -13.82 5.51 -10.44
CA TYR A 247 -15.04 6.27 -10.65
C TYR A 247 -14.88 7.72 -10.18
N LEU A 248 -14.33 7.96 -9.01
CA LEU A 248 -14.03 9.29 -8.49
C LEU A 248 -13.07 10.05 -9.40
N PHE A 249 -11.98 9.42 -9.83
CA PHE A 249 -11.02 10.02 -10.75
C PHE A 249 -11.65 10.39 -12.11
N SER A 250 -12.53 9.52 -12.65
CA SER A 250 -13.18 9.73 -13.94
C SER A 250 -14.24 10.83 -13.92
N THR A 251 -14.85 11.13 -12.78
CA THR A 251 -16.01 12.02 -12.63
C THR A 251 -15.67 13.35 -11.96
N ALA A 252 -14.56 13.46 -11.26
CA ALA A 252 -14.12 14.68 -10.60
C ALA A 252 -13.87 15.80 -11.63
N LYS A 253 -14.24 17.03 -11.25
CA LYS A 253 -14.13 18.21 -12.13
C LYS A 253 -12.89 19.06 -11.82
N SER A 254 -12.26 18.83 -10.69
CA SER A 254 -11.04 19.49 -10.24
C SER A 254 -10.22 18.56 -9.35
N GLN A 255 -8.93 18.86 -9.20
CA GLN A 255 -8.01 18.11 -8.35
C GLN A 255 -8.48 18.15 -6.89
N ASP A 256 -8.83 19.33 -6.37
CA ASP A 256 -9.33 19.51 -5.01
C ASP A 256 -10.59 18.67 -4.72
N GLN A 257 -11.50 18.55 -5.72
CA GLN A 257 -12.68 17.70 -5.58
C GLN A 257 -12.30 16.23 -5.51
N LEU A 258 -11.33 15.80 -6.32
CA LEU A 258 -10.83 14.42 -6.33
C LEU A 258 -10.20 14.08 -4.98
N GLU A 259 -9.27 14.88 -4.51
CA GLU A 259 -8.56 14.68 -3.24
C GLU A 259 -9.54 14.59 -2.07
N LYS A 260 -10.44 15.54 -1.94
CA LYS A 260 -11.47 15.49 -0.90
C LYS A 260 -12.37 14.27 -0.97
N SER A 261 -12.67 13.76 -2.16
CA SER A 261 -13.48 12.54 -2.33
C SER A 261 -12.68 11.27 -2.04
N MET A 262 -11.35 11.33 -2.16
CA MET A 262 -10.47 10.23 -1.82
C MET A 262 -10.21 10.09 -0.31
N GLU A 263 -10.31 11.18 0.46
CA GLU A 263 -10.13 11.16 1.92
C GLU A 263 -10.95 10.04 2.59
N ASP A 264 -12.21 9.85 2.18
CA ASP A 264 -13.08 8.79 2.73
C ASP A 264 -12.53 7.36 2.40
N ILE A 265 -11.94 7.15 1.23
CA ILE A 265 -11.31 5.87 0.87
C ILE A 265 -10.02 5.68 1.66
N GLU A 266 -9.20 6.70 1.75
CA GLU A 266 -7.93 6.69 2.48
C GLU A 266 -8.14 6.41 3.97
N ASP A 267 -9.09 7.12 4.59
CA ASP A 267 -9.49 6.90 5.98
C ASP A 267 -9.98 5.47 6.23
N ARG A 268 -10.67 4.89 5.25
CA ARG A 268 -11.24 3.56 5.36
C ARG A 268 -10.22 2.45 5.10
N LEU A 269 -9.23 2.68 4.23
CA LEU A 269 -8.07 1.78 4.11
C LEU A 269 -7.26 1.75 5.40
N ASN A 270 -7.22 2.88 6.11
CA ASN A 270 -6.59 3.01 7.42
C ASN A 270 -7.49 2.62 8.60
N LYS A 271 -8.73 2.25 8.36
CA LYS A 271 -9.67 1.97 9.46
C LYS A 271 -9.25 0.72 10.20
N LEU A 272 -8.79 0.94 11.42
CA LEU A 272 -8.59 -0.09 12.42
C LEU A 272 -9.92 -0.73 12.80
N ASN A 273 -9.90 -2.00 13.21
CA ASN A 273 -11.04 -2.54 13.91
C ASN A 273 -11.24 -1.80 15.24
N GLU A 274 -12.43 -1.92 15.82
CA GLU A 274 -12.78 -1.18 17.05
C GLU A 274 -11.84 -1.56 18.22
N GLU A 275 -11.40 -2.79 18.26
CA GLU A 275 -10.46 -3.31 19.26
C GLU A 275 -9.07 -2.72 19.07
N ASP A 276 -8.50 -2.79 17.86
CA ASP A 276 -7.19 -2.21 17.53
C ASP A 276 -7.18 -0.68 17.73
N ALA A 277 -8.26 0.00 17.36
CA ALA A 277 -8.41 1.44 17.61
C ALA A 277 -8.42 1.75 19.10
N THR A 278 -9.16 0.97 19.88
CA THR A 278 -9.24 1.14 21.34
C THR A 278 -7.90 0.81 22.03
N LEU A 279 -7.18 -0.22 21.56
CA LEU A 279 -5.82 -0.53 21.99
C LEU A 279 -4.85 0.62 21.72
N ASN A 280 -4.92 1.26 20.56
CA ASN A 280 -4.07 2.42 20.27
C ASN A 280 -4.35 3.60 21.22
N TYR A 281 -5.60 3.87 21.53
CA TYR A 281 -5.94 4.87 22.55
C TYR A 281 -5.44 4.46 23.95
N PHE A 282 -5.55 3.17 24.31
CA PHE A 282 -4.98 2.65 25.55
C PHE A 282 -3.45 2.82 25.58
N TYR A 283 -2.73 2.41 24.53
CA TYR A 283 -1.27 2.54 24.47
C TYR A 283 -0.81 4.00 24.59
N ALA A 284 -1.52 4.94 23.96
CA ALA A 284 -1.21 6.35 24.09
C ALA A 284 -1.48 6.88 25.51
N ALA A 285 -2.64 6.61 26.08
CA ALA A 285 -3.04 7.11 27.39
C ALA A 285 -2.25 6.44 28.54
N ALA A 286 -2.23 5.12 28.59
CA ALA A 286 -1.50 4.34 29.59
C ALA A 286 0.00 4.58 29.50
N GLY A 287 0.52 4.64 28.26
CA GLY A 287 1.92 4.95 27.98
C GLY A 287 2.33 6.31 28.51
N PHE A 288 1.51 7.34 28.27
CA PHE A 288 1.75 8.68 28.80
C PHE A 288 1.72 8.70 30.33
N LEU A 289 0.70 8.11 30.95
CA LEU A 289 0.55 8.10 32.42
C LEU A 289 1.71 7.36 33.07
N LEU A 290 2.00 6.12 32.66
CA LEU A 290 3.06 5.31 33.26
C LEU A 290 4.44 5.94 33.08
N SER A 291 4.76 6.46 31.90
CA SER A 291 6.06 7.09 31.65
C SER A 291 6.28 8.38 32.44
N ASN A 292 5.21 9.04 32.86
CA ASN A 292 5.29 10.31 33.61
C ASN A 292 5.13 10.13 35.14
N VAL A 293 4.94 8.92 35.66
CA VAL A 293 4.82 8.71 37.14
C VAL A 293 6.07 9.16 37.91
N ASN A 294 7.23 9.15 37.24
CA ASN A 294 8.50 9.61 37.81
C ASN A 294 8.85 11.06 37.45
N GLY A 295 8.02 11.75 36.64
CA GLY A 295 8.12 13.15 36.24
C GLY A 295 8.50 13.36 34.79
N GLU A 296 9.32 12.51 34.18
CA GLU A 296 9.70 12.60 32.76
C GLU A 296 9.81 11.20 32.15
N ALA A 297 9.26 11.06 30.94
CA ALA A 297 9.39 9.85 30.14
C ALA A 297 10.81 9.67 29.61
N SER A 298 11.35 8.46 29.70
CA SER A 298 12.64 8.15 29.06
C SER A 298 12.48 8.07 27.53
N THR A 299 13.59 8.23 26.81
CA THR A 299 13.61 8.09 25.34
C THR A 299 13.15 6.69 24.92
N LEU A 300 13.54 5.64 25.64
CA LEU A 300 13.15 4.26 25.36
C LEU A 300 11.67 4.03 25.60
N GLN A 301 11.10 4.59 26.68
CA GLN A 301 9.66 4.54 26.92
C GLN A 301 8.88 5.23 25.78
N THR A 302 9.30 6.43 25.38
CA THR A 302 8.67 7.15 24.27
C THR A 302 8.73 6.35 22.97
N GLN A 303 9.87 5.75 22.65
CA GLN A 303 10.01 4.89 21.46
C GLN A 303 9.12 3.65 21.55
N THR A 304 8.99 3.03 22.73
CA THR A 304 8.13 1.86 22.93
C THR A 304 6.66 2.21 22.69
N ILE A 305 6.19 3.36 23.18
CA ILE A 305 4.81 3.83 22.94
C ILE A 305 4.59 4.04 21.44
N VAL A 306 5.51 4.77 20.78
CA VAL A 306 5.43 5.03 19.32
C VAL A 306 5.43 3.72 18.54
N TYR A 307 6.25 2.74 18.93
CA TYR A 307 6.32 1.43 18.29
C TYR A 307 4.99 0.66 18.43
N ARG A 308 4.40 0.62 19.62
CA ARG A 308 3.13 -0.09 19.87
C ARG A 308 1.95 0.54 19.10
N VAL A 309 1.83 1.86 19.16
CA VAL A 309 0.81 2.60 18.39
C VAL A 309 1.05 2.44 16.89
N GLY A 310 2.32 2.48 16.47
CA GLY A 310 2.72 2.39 15.06
C GLY A 310 2.45 1.02 14.42
N GLY A 311 2.21 -0.03 15.22
CA GLY A 311 1.81 -1.34 14.70
C GLY A 311 0.50 -1.35 13.93
N LYS A 312 -0.37 -0.35 14.18
CA LYS A 312 -1.69 -0.22 13.56
C LYS A 312 -2.06 1.24 13.26
N CYS A 313 -1.12 2.16 13.20
CA CYS A 313 -1.37 3.59 12.97
C CYS A 313 -0.36 4.18 11.99
N TRP A 314 -0.83 4.88 10.97
CA TRP A 314 0.04 5.48 9.94
C TRP A 314 0.96 6.56 10.50
N PHE A 315 0.42 7.41 11.38
CA PHE A 315 1.09 8.57 11.94
C PHE A 315 1.10 8.48 13.48
N PRO A 316 1.88 7.53 14.06
CA PRO A 316 1.79 7.27 15.51
C PRO A 316 2.18 8.46 16.37
N LYS A 317 3.14 9.28 15.92
CA LYS A 317 3.56 10.47 16.69
C LYS A 317 2.47 11.54 16.71
N GLU A 318 1.87 11.81 15.56
CA GLU A 318 0.78 12.75 15.38
C GLU A 318 -0.46 12.29 16.16
N PHE A 319 -0.78 11.00 16.10
CA PHE A 319 -1.87 10.40 16.88
C PHE A 319 -1.65 10.57 18.40
N ILE A 320 -0.46 10.21 18.90
CA ILE A 320 -0.11 10.35 20.32
C ILE A 320 -0.18 11.81 20.74
N SER A 321 0.36 12.74 19.95
CA SER A 321 0.28 14.19 20.22
C SER A 321 -1.18 14.65 20.27
N TYR A 322 -2.00 14.24 19.29
CA TYR A 322 -3.43 14.56 19.29
C TYR A 322 -4.14 14.07 20.56
N VAL A 323 -3.86 12.82 20.98
CA VAL A 323 -4.45 12.23 22.20
C VAL A 323 -4.06 13.06 23.43
N ILE A 324 -2.77 13.38 23.58
CA ILE A 324 -2.28 14.13 24.75
C ILE A 324 -2.85 15.54 24.80
N GLU A 325 -2.99 16.22 23.66
CA GLU A 325 -3.44 17.60 23.58
C GLU A 325 -4.96 17.77 23.67
N ASN A 326 -5.73 16.77 23.21
CA ASN A 326 -7.18 16.95 22.98
C ASN A 326 -8.06 16.01 23.82
N LYS A 327 -7.48 15.08 24.61
CA LYS A 327 -8.24 14.13 25.41
C LYS A 327 -7.94 14.29 26.90
N ASN A 328 -8.91 13.93 27.73
CA ASN A 328 -8.67 13.71 29.14
C ASN A 328 -8.00 12.36 29.32
N ILE A 329 -6.70 12.35 29.56
CA ILE A 329 -5.87 11.14 29.54
C ILE A 329 -6.27 10.12 30.61
N GLU A 330 -6.60 10.58 31.83
CA GLU A 330 -7.05 9.69 32.92
C GLU A 330 -8.39 9.03 32.59
N GLU A 331 -9.35 9.80 32.12
CA GLU A 331 -10.66 9.28 31.72
C GLU A 331 -10.53 8.31 30.52
N LEU A 332 -9.74 8.69 29.53
CA LEU A 332 -9.48 7.85 28.36
C LEU A 332 -8.82 6.50 28.76
N TYR A 333 -7.87 6.52 29.69
CA TYR A 333 -7.22 5.32 30.23
C TYR A 333 -8.26 4.35 30.82
N HIS A 334 -9.13 4.84 31.71
CA HIS A 334 -10.15 4.00 32.33
C HIS A 334 -11.22 3.51 31.36
N ASP A 335 -11.65 4.38 30.44
CA ASP A 335 -12.65 4.02 29.42
C ASP A 335 -12.12 2.95 28.47
N THR A 336 -10.87 3.07 28.02
CA THR A 336 -10.27 2.06 27.11
C THR A 336 -10.10 0.71 27.79
N ILE A 337 -9.70 0.66 29.06
CA ILE A 337 -9.63 -0.60 29.82
C ILE A 337 -11.00 -1.28 29.87
N ARG A 338 -12.04 -0.53 30.25
CA ARG A 338 -13.40 -1.05 30.34
C ARG A 338 -13.86 -1.62 29.00
N LEU A 339 -13.74 -0.84 27.93
CA LEU A 339 -14.17 -1.26 26.58
C LEU A 339 -13.41 -2.48 26.07
N LEU A 340 -12.09 -2.54 26.26
CA LEU A 340 -11.28 -3.67 25.81
C LEU A 340 -11.64 -4.95 26.55
N VAL A 341 -11.88 -4.88 27.87
CA VAL A 341 -12.29 -6.04 28.65
C VAL A 341 -13.72 -6.49 28.30
N GLU A 342 -14.63 -5.56 27.97
CA GLU A 342 -15.96 -5.88 27.47
C GLU A 342 -15.94 -6.57 26.10
N MET A 343 -14.96 -6.23 25.23
CA MET A 343 -14.75 -6.87 23.94
C MET A 343 -14.19 -8.29 24.06
N ASP A 344 -13.10 -8.44 24.83
CA ASP A 344 -12.45 -9.71 25.13
C ASP A 344 -11.66 -9.62 26.45
N GLU A 345 -11.88 -10.60 27.36
CA GLU A 345 -11.12 -10.69 28.62
C GLU A 345 -9.61 -10.92 28.41
N GLU A 346 -9.22 -11.53 27.30
CA GLU A 346 -7.80 -11.76 26.95
C GLU A 346 -7.05 -10.44 26.72
N ASN A 347 -7.74 -9.36 26.40
CA ASN A 347 -7.16 -8.01 26.29
C ASN A 347 -6.48 -7.53 27.58
N LYS A 348 -6.86 -8.05 28.75
CA LYS A 348 -6.14 -7.77 30.00
C LYS A 348 -4.68 -8.22 29.93
N VAL A 349 -4.42 -9.35 29.29
CA VAL A 349 -3.05 -9.88 29.13
C VAL A 349 -2.26 -8.96 28.18
N VAL A 350 -2.87 -8.55 27.07
CA VAL A 350 -2.23 -7.66 26.09
C VAL A 350 -1.88 -6.30 26.71
N MET A 351 -2.82 -5.73 27.47
CA MET A 351 -2.61 -4.46 28.18
C MET A 351 -1.53 -4.59 29.26
N MET A 352 -1.55 -5.65 30.07
CA MET A 352 -0.55 -5.92 31.12
C MET A 352 0.84 -6.10 30.50
N ASP A 353 0.95 -6.86 29.40
CA ASP A 353 2.21 -7.08 28.70
C ASP A 353 2.82 -5.78 28.23
N PHE A 354 2.01 -4.87 27.68
CA PHE A 354 2.45 -3.53 27.29
C PHE A 354 2.97 -2.73 28.51
N LEU A 355 2.22 -2.69 29.61
CA LEU A 355 2.61 -1.93 30.81
C LEU A 355 3.93 -2.45 31.39
N LEU A 356 4.10 -3.77 31.46
CA LEU A 356 5.33 -4.40 31.92
C LEU A 356 6.49 -4.09 30.98
N ALA A 357 6.31 -4.26 29.66
CA ALA A 357 7.33 -3.94 28.68
C ALA A 357 7.78 -2.48 28.78
N LEU A 358 6.84 -1.54 28.98
CA LEU A 358 7.13 -0.12 29.11
C LEU A 358 7.88 0.23 30.39
N ALA A 359 7.50 -0.40 31.51
CA ALA A 359 8.13 -0.16 32.80
C ALA A 359 9.58 -0.70 32.89
N PHE A 360 9.89 -1.77 32.12
CA PHE A 360 11.23 -2.39 32.16
C PHE A 360 12.16 -1.93 31.03
N VAL A 361 11.67 -1.19 30.03
CA VAL A 361 12.42 -0.93 28.79
C VAL A 361 13.73 -0.15 29.00
N ASP A 362 13.78 0.73 29.98
CA ASP A 362 14.98 1.54 30.28
C ASP A 362 15.90 0.92 31.33
N GLY A 363 15.59 -0.28 31.79
CA GLY A 363 16.38 -1.02 32.79
C GLY A 363 16.22 -0.52 34.22
N SER A 364 15.31 0.44 34.47
CA SER A 364 14.96 0.93 35.81
C SER A 364 13.49 0.62 36.10
N PHE A 365 13.23 0.00 37.25
CA PHE A 365 11.87 -0.28 37.67
C PHE A 365 11.62 0.34 39.03
N THR A 366 10.76 1.31 39.08
CA THR A 366 10.52 2.10 40.28
C THR A 366 9.29 1.61 41.07
N LYS A 367 9.22 2.01 42.34
CA LYS A 367 8.04 1.69 43.17
C LYS A 367 6.77 2.34 42.58
N LYS A 368 6.85 3.53 42.01
CA LYS A 368 5.68 4.21 41.44
C LYS A 368 5.14 3.48 40.21
N GLU A 369 6.02 2.95 39.36
CA GLU A 369 5.63 2.12 38.24
C GLU A 369 5.01 0.81 38.68
N LEU A 370 5.56 0.19 39.72
CA LEU A 370 4.97 -0.99 40.33
C LEU A 370 3.57 -0.70 40.87
N ASP A 371 3.40 0.40 41.62
CA ASP A 371 2.11 0.78 42.18
C ASP A 371 1.08 1.03 41.06
N PHE A 372 1.47 1.69 39.97
CA PHE A 372 0.60 1.90 38.80
C PHE A 372 0.15 0.58 38.15
N ILE A 373 1.08 -0.36 37.95
CA ILE A 373 0.78 -1.67 37.35
C ILE A 373 -0.08 -2.50 38.30
N TYR A 374 0.16 -2.41 39.61
CA TYR A 374 -0.65 -3.09 40.62
C TYR A 374 -2.10 -2.61 40.63
N ASP A 375 -2.31 -1.28 40.53
CA ASP A 375 -3.63 -0.66 40.46
C ASP A 375 -4.39 -1.05 39.17
N PHE A 376 -3.70 -1.29 38.06
CA PHE A 376 -4.30 -1.82 36.83
C PHE A 376 -4.77 -3.27 37.00
N GLY A 377 -4.05 -4.11 37.77
CA GLY A 377 -4.36 -5.54 37.96
C GLY A 377 -5.51 -5.81 38.94
N HIS A 378 -5.97 -4.81 39.67
CA HIS A 378 -7.00 -4.90 40.74
C HIS A 378 -8.17 -3.97 40.43
#